data_95e8f7b52dee3d53df7eccfa78b2dc51
#
_entry.id   95e8f7b52dee3d53df7eccfa78b2dc51
#
_cell.length_a   1.000
_cell.length_b   1.000
_cell.length_c   1.000
_cell.angle_alpha   90.00
_cell.angle_beta   90.00
_cell.angle_gamma   90.00
#
_symmetry.space_group_name_H-M   'P 1'
#
loop_
_entity.id
_entity.type
_entity.pdbx_description
1 polymer ?
#
loop_
_entity_poly.entity_id
_entity_poly.type
_entity_poly.pdbx_seq_one_letter_code
_entity_poly.pdbx_strand_id
1 'polypeptide(L)'
;MTTPTLPPNFAEAFTVPTTGGLELRVYRLQKAPDEAAPALIFAHANGFNAGCYQPFLRCLSAHFRVFAYDARGHGNSSRPLDNLEHDYAMVRFAEDLSAITARVRWMIGAEAALHFASHSLGGLAAVLMEAELDEAPFDSLTLFEPPIYPPDDHVERAAALVHAPIFIRWAAARRGTFPDRQALRAEMDKIITYRRFAPEMMEAYMDAAVEAGPDGGLALRCPGVIESAIYGNCPYSGIFEQTAAVTTRARIYATDQSVLPDLHSWAPGAMASIAANMAQAEARTMPGCLHLMVQEDPDACAAAVIDNALG
;
A
#
# COMPACT_ATOMS: atom_id res chain seq x y z
N MET A 1 -20.34 -8.34 19.86
CA MET A 1 -19.37 -7.83 18.88
C MET A 1 -20.17 -7.28 17.71
N THR A 2 -20.19 -5.98 17.48
CA THR A 2 -20.86 -5.37 16.33
C THR A 2 -20.04 -5.71 15.09
N THR A 3 -20.66 -6.34 14.10
CA THR A 3 -20.02 -6.55 12.79
C THR A 3 -19.57 -5.19 12.25
N PRO A 4 -18.30 -4.98 11.90
CA PRO A 4 -17.85 -3.72 11.34
C PRO A 4 -18.67 -3.41 10.09
N THR A 5 -19.26 -2.24 10.03
CA THR A 5 -20.00 -1.77 8.84
C THR A 5 -19.06 -1.78 7.64
N LEU A 6 -19.53 -2.35 6.55
CA LEU A 6 -18.81 -2.37 5.28
C LEU A 6 -18.58 -0.91 4.84
N PRO A 7 -17.34 -0.50 4.48
CA PRO A 7 -17.14 0.81 3.88
C PRO A 7 -17.98 0.92 2.58
N PRO A 8 -18.48 2.12 2.23
CA PRO A 8 -19.25 2.31 1.00
C PRO A 8 -18.54 1.70 -0.22
N ASN A 9 -19.28 1.20 -1.22
CA ASN A 9 -18.79 0.57 -2.47
C ASN A 9 -18.05 -0.78 -2.35
N PHE A 10 -17.90 -1.35 -1.15
CA PHE A 10 -17.50 -2.74 -1.00
C PHE A 10 -18.75 -3.64 -0.93
N ALA A 11 -18.75 -4.73 -1.72
CA ALA A 11 -19.85 -5.71 -1.73
C ALA A 11 -19.74 -6.71 -0.61
N GLU A 12 -18.51 -7.11 -0.32
CA GLU A 12 -18.20 -8.18 0.58
C GLU A 12 -16.94 -7.85 1.37
N ALA A 13 -16.89 -8.29 2.60
CA ALA A 13 -15.69 -8.31 3.38
C ALA A 13 -15.57 -9.65 4.12
N PHE A 14 -14.38 -10.23 4.09
CA PHE A 14 -14.06 -11.48 4.75
C PHE A 14 -12.73 -11.38 5.49
N THR A 15 -12.49 -12.36 6.33
CA THR A 15 -11.26 -12.42 7.14
C THR A 15 -10.36 -13.52 6.60
N VAL A 16 -9.05 -13.24 6.54
CA VAL A 16 -8.02 -14.21 6.20
C VAL A 16 -7.14 -14.40 7.43
N PRO A 17 -7.06 -15.60 7.98
CA PRO A 17 -6.13 -15.90 9.07
C PRO A 17 -4.68 -15.89 8.54
N THR A 18 -3.76 -15.39 9.36
CA THR A 18 -2.34 -15.33 9.05
C THR A 18 -1.50 -15.77 10.25
N THR A 19 -0.18 -15.71 10.11
CA THR A 19 0.80 -16.11 11.13
C THR A 19 0.58 -15.39 12.45
N GLY A 20 0.88 -16.07 13.56
CA GLY A 20 0.69 -15.52 14.91
C GLY A 20 -0.76 -15.44 15.39
N GLY A 21 -1.71 -16.11 14.70
CA GLY A 21 -3.14 -16.07 15.04
C GLY A 21 -3.81 -14.73 14.72
N LEU A 22 -3.20 -13.94 13.85
CA LEU A 22 -3.76 -12.67 13.39
C LEU A 22 -4.80 -12.89 12.29
N GLU A 23 -5.69 -11.92 12.14
CA GLU A 23 -6.73 -11.88 11.12
C GLU A 23 -6.60 -10.61 10.28
N LEU A 24 -6.64 -10.78 8.97
CA LEU A 24 -6.58 -9.69 8.00
C LEU A 24 -7.95 -9.46 7.38
N ARG A 25 -8.35 -8.21 7.28
CA ARG A 25 -9.60 -7.83 6.65
C ARG A 25 -9.39 -7.61 5.17
N VAL A 26 -10.10 -8.38 4.35
CA VAL A 26 -10.09 -8.29 2.88
C VAL A 26 -11.47 -7.88 2.41
N TYR A 27 -11.50 -7.04 1.39
CA TYR A 27 -12.72 -6.48 0.79
C TYR A 27 -12.77 -6.81 -0.70
N ARG A 28 -13.95 -7.15 -1.19
CA ARG A 28 -14.25 -7.24 -2.62
C ARG A 28 -15.15 -6.06 -3.00
N LEU A 29 -14.83 -5.35 -4.10
CA LEU A 29 -15.67 -4.26 -4.58
C LEU A 29 -16.97 -4.77 -5.22
N GLN A 30 -18.00 -3.94 -5.18
CA GLN A 30 -19.38 -4.32 -5.59
C GLN A 30 -19.51 -4.55 -7.09
N LYS A 31 -18.70 -3.90 -7.92
CA LYS A 31 -18.91 -3.88 -9.35
C LYS A 31 -17.73 -4.54 -10.05
N ALA A 32 -17.88 -5.83 -10.34
CA ALA A 32 -17.06 -6.46 -11.38
C ALA A 32 -17.80 -6.39 -12.71
N PRO A 33 -17.09 -6.21 -13.83
CA PRO A 33 -17.73 -6.20 -15.15
C PRO A 33 -18.33 -7.57 -15.49
N ASP A 34 -17.66 -8.65 -15.11
CA ASP A 34 -18.04 -10.05 -15.30
C ASP A 34 -17.27 -10.92 -14.28
N GLU A 35 -17.80 -12.09 -13.93
CA GLU A 35 -17.07 -13.10 -13.14
C GLU A 35 -15.88 -13.71 -13.93
N ALA A 36 -15.86 -13.60 -15.25
CA ALA A 36 -14.74 -13.98 -16.10
C ALA A 36 -13.65 -12.89 -16.20
N ALA A 37 -13.90 -11.68 -15.72
CA ALA A 37 -12.90 -10.61 -15.73
C ALA A 37 -11.67 -10.98 -14.91
N PRO A 38 -10.46 -10.51 -15.29
CA PRO A 38 -9.26 -10.71 -14.51
C PRO A 38 -9.44 -10.14 -13.09
N ALA A 39 -8.73 -10.71 -12.13
CA ALA A 39 -8.73 -10.22 -10.76
C ALA A 39 -7.54 -9.30 -10.49
N LEU A 40 -7.71 -8.39 -9.53
CA LEU A 40 -6.67 -7.50 -9.05
C LEU A 40 -6.67 -7.49 -7.53
N ILE A 41 -5.50 -7.72 -6.91
CA ILE A 41 -5.27 -7.44 -5.48
C ILE A 41 -4.59 -6.08 -5.36
N PHE A 42 -5.11 -5.23 -4.48
CA PHE A 42 -4.52 -3.94 -4.15
C PHE A 42 -4.04 -3.88 -2.71
N ALA A 43 -2.79 -3.43 -2.51
CA ALA A 43 -2.16 -3.21 -1.21
C ALA A 43 -1.87 -1.72 -0.97
N HIS A 44 -2.33 -1.20 0.16
CA HIS A 44 -2.22 0.21 0.54
C HIS A 44 -0.85 0.60 1.13
N ALA A 45 -0.59 1.90 1.27
CA ALA A 45 0.59 2.48 1.92
C ALA A 45 0.50 2.40 3.45
N ASN A 46 1.67 2.49 4.13
CA ASN A 46 1.75 2.63 5.59
C ASN A 46 0.95 3.84 6.08
N GLY A 47 0.21 3.68 7.18
CA GLY A 47 -0.65 4.72 7.76
C GLY A 47 -2.03 4.88 7.08
N PHE A 48 -2.32 4.09 6.04
CA PHE A 48 -3.59 4.06 5.30
C PHE A 48 -4.34 2.74 5.53
N ASN A 49 -5.43 2.53 4.82
CA ASN A 49 -6.17 1.26 4.72
C ASN A 49 -6.93 1.21 3.39
N ALA A 50 -7.54 0.07 3.06
CA ALA A 50 -8.25 -0.13 1.80
C ALA A 50 -9.33 0.94 1.54
N GLY A 51 -10.05 1.37 2.56
CA GLY A 51 -11.10 2.38 2.46
C GLY A 51 -10.59 3.75 1.99
N CYS A 52 -9.34 4.11 2.34
CA CYS A 52 -8.72 5.37 1.90
C CYS A 52 -8.46 5.45 0.40
N TYR A 53 -8.53 4.31 -0.32
CA TYR A 53 -8.29 4.23 -1.77
C TYR A 53 -9.56 4.01 -2.58
N GLN A 54 -10.72 4.14 -1.97
CA GLN A 54 -11.98 3.75 -2.57
C GLN A 54 -12.28 4.39 -3.93
N PRO A 55 -12.05 5.71 -4.18
CA PRO A 55 -12.27 6.30 -5.51
C PRO A 55 -11.37 5.67 -6.58
N PHE A 56 -10.08 5.49 -6.30
CA PHE A 56 -9.13 4.80 -7.17
C PHE A 56 -9.56 3.35 -7.47
N LEU A 57 -9.92 2.58 -6.45
CA LEU A 57 -10.35 1.19 -6.60
C LEU A 57 -11.64 1.08 -7.44
N ARG A 58 -12.52 2.07 -7.34
CA ARG A 58 -13.74 2.13 -8.15
C ARG A 58 -13.43 2.29 -9.65
N CYS A 59 -12.41 3.07 -10.02
CA CYS A 59 -11.96 3.18 -11.42
C CYS A 59 -11.51 1.81 -11.95
N LEU A 60 -10.79 1.03 -11.15
CA LEU A 60 -10.32 -0.31 -11.50
C LEU A 60 -11.44 -1.34 -11.59
N SER A 61 -12.53 -1.17 -10.83
CA SER A 61 -13.64 -2.14 -10.80
C SER A 61 -14.43 -2.23 -12.10
N ALA A 62 -14.23 -1.32 -13.05
CA ALA A 62 -14.78 -1.44 -14.41
C ALA A 62 -14.04 -2.48 -15.27
N HIS A 63 -12.83 -2.87 -14.88
CA HIS A 63 -11.94 -3.74 -15.66
C HIS A 63 -11.59 -5.05 -14.92
N PHE A 64 -11.62 -5.04 -13.58
CA PHE A 64 -11.16 -6.14 -12.73
C PHE A 64 -12.19 -6.54 -11.67
N ARG A 65 -12.11 -7.79 -11.23
CA ARG A 65 -12.63 -8.21 -9.92
C ARG A 65 -11.64 -7.72 -8.86
N VAL A 66 -11.92 -6.56 -8.25
CA VAL A 66 -10.98 -5.89 -7.36
C VAL A 66 -11.12 -6.44 -5.93
N PHE A 67 -9.99 -6.84 -5.37
CA PHE A 67 -9.79 -7.18 -3.95
C PHE A 67 -8.81 -6.17 -3.35
N ALA A 68 -9.14 -5.63 -2.18
CA ALA A 68 -8.24 -4.79 -1.41
C ALA A 68 -8.24 -5.26 0.04
N TYR A 69 -7.17 -5.05 0.77
CA TYR A 69 -7.10 -5.51 2.15
C TYR A 69 -6.49 -4.43 3.06
N ASP A 70 -6.82 -4.53 4.34
CA ASP A 70 -6.13 -3.78 5.37
C ASP A 70 -4.93 -4.61 5.84
N ALA A 71 -3.72 -4.08 5.71
CA ALA A 71 -2.52 -4.73 6.19
C ALA A 71 -2.53 -4.86 7.73
N ARG A 72 -1.73 -5.78 8.29
CA ARG A 72 -1.55 -5.85 9.74
C ARG A 72 -1.25 -4.49 10.33
N GLY A 73 -1.82 -4.17 11.47
CA GLY A 73 -1.66 -2.87 12.11
C GLY A 73 -2.56 -1.75 11.58
N HIS A 74 -3.33 -2.01 10.52
CA HIS A 74 -4.12 -0.98 9.84
C HIS A 74 -5.61 -1.35 9.76
N GLY A 75 -6.44 -0.34 9.61
CA GLY A 75 -7.85 -0.50 9.31
C GLY A 75 -8.60 -1.41 10.27
N ASN A 76 -9.25 -2.43 9.74
CA ASN A 76 -9.99 -3.44 10.49
C ASN A 76 -9.23 -4.76 10.67
N SER A 77 -7.95 -4.83 10.30
CA SER A 77 -7.08 -5.97 10.54
C SER A 77 -6.53 -5.98 11.97
N SER A 78 -5.99 -7.12 12.40
CA SER A 78 -5.33 -7.27 13.70
C SER A 78 -4.20 -6.27 13.89
N ARG A 79 -4.09 -5.71 15.09
CA ARG A 79 -3.11 -4.67 15.48
C ARG A 79 -2.32 -5.11 16.69
N PRO A 80 -1.35 -6.08 16.56
CA PRO A 80 -0.52 -6.51 17.69
C PRO A 80 0.36 -5.35 18.19
N LEU A 81 0.56 -5.25 19.52
CA LEU A 81 1.34 -4.20 20.16
C LEU A 81 2.43 -4.75 21.09
N ASP A 82 2.52 -6.06 21.25
CA ASP A 82 3.39 -6.69 22.25
C ASP A 82 4.86 -6.72 21.80
N ASN A 83 5.11 -6.89 20.49
CA ASN A 83 6.47 -6.94 19.92
C ASN A 83 6.51 -6.26 18.55
N LEU A 84 6.55 -4.93 18.55
CA LEU A 84 6.46 -4.12 17.33
C LEU A 84 7.56 -4.43 16.30
N GLU A 85 8.78 -4.72 16.72
CA GLU A 85 9.88 -5.06 15.81
C GLU A 85 9.61 -6.37 15.08
N HIS A 86 9.22 -7.41 15.80
CA HIS A 86 8.92 -8.72 15.24
C HIS A 86 7.62 -8.72 14.44
N ASP A 87 6.54 -8.12 14.99
CA ASP A 87 5.20 -8.22 14.41
C ASP A 87 5.04 -7.39 13.14
N TYR A 88 5.89 -6.36 12.98
CA TYR A 88 5.92 -5.48 11.80
C TYR A 88 7.21 -5.62 10.98
N ALA A 89 7.96 -6.72 11.13
CA ALA A 89 9.05 -7.07 10.22
C ALA A 89 8.52 -7.26 8.79
N MET A 90 9.27 -6.85 7.78
CA MET A 90 8.80 -6.84 6.39
C MET A 90 8.38 -8.22 5.87
N VAL A 91 9.05 -9.30 6.31
CA VAL A 91 8.66 -10.67 5.99
C VAL A 91 7.23 -11.02 6.42
N ARG A 92 6.74 -10.41 7.50
CA ARG A 92 5.37 -10.66 7.98
C ARG A 92 4.30 -10.13 7.01
N PHE A 93 4.60 -9.03 6.30
CA PHE A 93 3.71 -8.51 5.26
C PHE A 93 3.71 -9.40 4.02
N ALA A 94 4.83 -10.05 3.70
CA ALA A 94 4.90 -11.06 2.63
C ALA A 94 4.09 -12.31 2.96
N GLU A 95 4.20 -12.84 4.20
CA GLU A 95 3.40 -13.96 4.71
C GLU A 95 1.89 -13.63 4.64
N ASP A 96 1.52 -12.42 5.02
CA ASP A 96 0.14 -11.92 4.94
C ASP A 96 -0.37 -11.89 3.50
N LEU A 97 0.42 -11.32 2.59
CA LEU A 97 0.05 -11.25 1.18
C LEU A 97 -0.07 -12.64 0.57
N SER A 98 0.81 -13.58 0.95
CA SER A 98 0.74 -14.98 0.51
C SER A 98 -0.60 -15.62 0.94
N ALA A 99 -1.01 -15.46 2.20
CA ALA A 99 -2.29 -15.97 2.70
C ALA A 99 -3.49 -15.35 1.97
N ILE A 100 -3.45 -14.03 1.74
CA ILE A 100 -4.50 -13.31 0.99
C ILE A 100 -4.56 -13.80 -0.46
N THR A 101 -3.41 -13.93 -1.12
CA THR A 101 -3.29 -14.37 -2.51
C THR A 101 -3.85 -15.79 -2.67
N ALA A 102 -3.50 -16.70 -1.77
CA ALA A 102 -4.05 -18.06 -1.76
C ALA A 102 -5.58 -18.05 -1.61
N ARG A 103 -6.12 -17.22 -0.71
CA ARG A 103 -7.56 -17.09 -0.52
C ARG A 103 -8.28 -16.51 -1.73
N VAL A 104 -7.71 -15.45 -2.32
CA VAL A 104 -8.27 -14.85 -3.54
C VAL A 104 -8.19 -15.83 -4.70
N ARG A 105 -7.07 -16.52 -4.89
CA ARG A 105 -6.89 -17.57 -5.93
C ARG A 105 -7.94 -18.67 -5.80
N TRP A 106 -8.24 -19.12 -4.58
CA TRP A 106 -9.32 -20.08 -4.34
C TRP A 106 -10.69 -19.55 -4.79
N MET A 107 -10.96 -18.25 -4.58
CA MET A 107 -12.24 -17.62 -4.96
C MET A 107 -12.39 -17.41 -6.48
N ILE A 108 -11.31 -17.09 -7.17
CA ILE A 108 -11.36 -16.74 -8.60
C ILE A 108 -11.12 -17.94 -9.53
N GLY A 109 -10.57 -19.05 -9.01
CA GLY A 109 -10.14 -20.21 -9.78
C GLY A 109 -8.66 -20.14 -10.20
N ALA A 110 -8.05 -21.31 -10.43
CA ALA A 110 -6.62 -21.43 -10.71
C ALA A 110 -6.20 -20.72 -12.01
N GLU A 111 -7.02 -20.81 -13.04
CA GLU A 111 -6.72 -20.32 -14.41
C GLU A 111 -7.06 -18.84 -14.61
N ALA A 112 -7.71 -18.18 -13.65
CA ALA A 112 -8.08 -16.80 -13.81
C ALA A 112 -6.85 -15.89 -13.73
N ALA A 113 -6.72 -14.91 -14.64
CA ALA A 113 -5.68 -13.92 -14.55
C ALA A 113 -5.77 -13.12 -13.24
N LEU A 114 -4.63 -12.99 -12.56
CA LEU A 114 -4.51 -12.28 -11.30
C LEU A 114 -3.38 -11.26 -11.36
N HIS A 115 -3.73 -10.00 -11.21
CA HIS A 115 -2.80 -8.87 -11.20
C HIS A 115 -2.63 -8.31 -9.80
N PHE A 116 -1.55 -7.59 -9.59
CA PHE A 116 -1.28 -6.91 -8.31
C PHE A 116 -0.97 -5.43 -8.54
N ALA A 117 -1.53 -4.59 -7.70
CA ALA A 117 -1.15 -3.18 -7.63
C ALA A 117 -0.93 -2.77 -6.18
N SER A 118 0.00 -1.88 -5.94
CA SER A 118 0.32 -1.44 -4.58
C SER A 118 0.82 -0.02 -4.53
N HIS A 119 0.64 0.58 -3.37
CA HIS A 119 1.26 1.84 -3.03
C HIS A 119 2.23 1.65 -1.85
N SER A 120 3.47 2.13 -2.01
CA SER A 120 4.48 2.16 -0.96
C SER A 120 4.68 0.78 -0.28
N LEU A 121 4.35 0.62 1.00
CA LEU A 121 4.51 -0.59 1.81
C LEU A 121 4.06 -1.88 1.11
N GLY A 122 2.94 -1.83 0.39
CA GLY A 122 2.42 -3.01 -0.30
C GLY A 122 3.36 -3.58 -1.36
N GLY A 123 4.20 -2.74 -1.96
CA GLY A 123 5.20 -3.18 -2.95
C GLY A 123 6.34 -4.00 -2.34
N LEU A 124 6.72 -3.71 -1.10
CA LEU A 124 7.68 -4.53 -0.35
C LEU A 124 7.15 -5.95 -0.14
N ALA A 125 5.89 -6.06 0.28
CA ALA A 125 5.27 -7.35 0.53
C ALA A 125 5.25 -8.23 -0.72
N ALA A 126 4.94 -7.64 -1.89
CA ALA A 126 4.91 -8.37 -3.16
C ALA A 126 6.29 -8.87 -3.58
N VAL A 127 7.32 -8.03 -3.50
CA VAL A 127 8.69 -8.41 -3.86
C VAL A 127 9.20 -9.52 -2.96
N LEU A 128 9.03 -9.41 -1.63
CA LEU A 128 9.45 -10.44 -0.70
C LEU A 128 8.70 -11.76 -0.93
N MET A 129 7.40 -11.70 -1.14
CA MET A 129 6.60 -12.89 -1.38
C MET A 129 7.02 -13.61 -2.66
N GLU A 130 7.16 -12.89 -3.79
CA GLU A 130 7.55 -13.51 -5.06
C GLU A 130 8.97 -14.06 -5.05
N ALA A 131 9.89 -13.41 -4.34
CA ALA A 131 11.27 -13.88 -4.23
C ALA A 131 11.41 -15.23 -3.51
N GLU A 132 10.41 -15.62 -2.71
CA GLU A 132 10.39 -16.91 -1.99
C GLU A 132 9.63 -18.01 -2.72
N LEU A 133 8.98 -17.70 -3.85
CA LEU A 133 8.13 -18.63 -4.58
C LEU A 133 8.82 -19.16 -5.85
N ASP A 134 8.65 -20.46 -6.13
CA ASP A 134 9.12 -21.08 -7.38
C ASP A 134 8.29 -20.59 -8.60
N GLU A 135 7.03 -20.29 -8.40
CA GLU A 135 6.12 -19.78 -9.44
C GLU A 135 5.48 -18.48 -8.99
N ALA A 136 5.58 -17.45 -9.84
CA ALA A 136 4.99 -16.15 -9.60
C ALA A 136 3.46 -16.24 -9.59
N PRO A 137 2.77 -15.73 -8.56
CA PRO A 137 1.32 -15.84 -8.44
C PRO A 137 0.57 -14.80 -9.27
N PHE A 138 1.26 -13.77 -9.76
CA PHE A 138 0.68 -12.64 -10.48
C PHE A 138 1.12 -12.58 -11.95
N ASP A 139 0.20 -12.16 -12.82
CA ASP A 139 0.48 -11.91 -14.25
C ASP A 139 1.15 -10.55 -14.47
N SER A 140 0.97 -9.59 -13.57
CA SER A 140 1.68 -8.31 -13.57
C SER A 140 1.69 -7.64 -12.21
N LEU A 141 2.73 -6.83 -11.96
CA LEU A 141 2.89 -5.96 -10.81
C LEU A 141 2.87 -4.48 -11.22
N THR A 142 2.02 -3.67 -10.58
CA THR A 142 2.09 -2.21 -10.68
C THR A 142 2.43 -1.62 -9.32
N LEU A 143 3.63 -1.08 -9.17
CA LEU A 143 4.18 -0.66 -7.89
C LEU A 143 4.34 0.86 -7.87
N PHE A 144 3.54 1.55 -7.06
CA PHE A 144 3.65 2.99 -6.86
C PHE A 144 4.63 3.26 -5.71
N GLU A 145 5.84 3.64 -6.05
CA GLU A 145 6.96 4.03 -5.19
C GLU A 145 7.19 3.08 -3.97
N PRO A 146 7.52 1.79 -4.20
CA PRO A 146 7.82 0.84 -3.14
C PRO A 146 9.06 1.28 -2.37
N PRO A 147 9.04 1.33 -1.01
CA PRO A 147 10.17 1.80 -0.20
C PRO A 147 11.26 0.73 -0.06
N ILE A 148 11.83 0.29 -1.18
CA ILE A 148 12.92 -0.68 -1.25
C ILE A 148 14.25 0.07 -1.21
N TYR A 149 14.98 -0.07 -0.10
CA TYR A 149 16.25 0.60 0.10
C TYR A 149 17.40 -0.14 -0.59
N PRO A 150 18.20 0.57 -1.42
CA PRO A 150 19.41 -0.01 -1.99
C PRO A 150 20.39 -0.50 -0.92
N PRO A 151 21.32 -1.44 -1.22
CA PRO A 151 22.33 -1.92 -0.29
C PRO A 151 23.34 -0.83 0.09
N ASP A 152 24.15 -1.07 1.13
CA ASP A 152 25.02 -0.05 1.73
C ASP A 152 26.08 0.52 0.79
N ASP A 153 26.55 -0.26 -0.19
CA ASP A 153 27.52 0.14 -1.21
C ASP A 153 26.89 0.82 -2.44
N HIS A 154 25.58 0.91 -2.50
CA HIS A 154 24.89 1.51 -3.63
C HIS A 154 24.92 3.05 -3.57
N VAL A 155 25.13 3.70 -4.72
CA VAL A 155 25.24 5.16 -4.84
C VAL A 155 24.02 5.92 -4.30
N GLU A 156 22.82 5.35 -4.40
CA GLU A 156 21.57 5.96 -3.92
C GLU A 156 21.29 5.70 -2.43
N ARG A 157 22.07 4.86 -1.74
CA ARG A 157 21.80 4.45 -0.34
C ARG A 157 21.76 5.63 0.61
N ALA A 158 22.76 6.51 0.54
CA ALA A 158 22.83 7.66 1.43
C ALA A 158 21.63 8.61 1.26
N ALA A 159 21.25 8.88 0.02
CA ALA A 159 20.08 9.71 -0.30
C ALA A 159 18.77 9.06 0.17
N ALA A 160 18.60 7.76 -0.03
CA ALA A 160 17.43 7.00 0.42
C ALA A 160 17.27 7.03 1.95
N LEU A 161 18.37 6.97 2.70
CA LEU A 161 18.35 6.96 4.18
C LEU A 161 18.05 8.31 4.83
N VAL A 162 18.20 9.43 4.10
CA VAL A 162 18.02 10.79 4.68
C VAL A 162 16.64 10.95 5.33
N HIS A 163 15.61 10.40 4.70
CA HIS A 163 14.23 10.60 5.13
C HIS A 163 13.74 9.58 6.18
N ALA A 164 14.36 8.41 6.29
CA ALA A 164 13.91 7.36 7.19
C ALA A 164 13.80 7.82 8.66
N PRO A 165 14.80 8.48 9.29
CA PRO A 165 14.69 8.94 10.66
C PRO A 165 13.63 10.03 10.84
N ILE A 166 13.34 10.79 9.78
CA ILE A 166 12.30 11.84 9.79
C ILE A 166 10.92 11.19 9.85
N PHE A 167 10.64 10.23 8.98
CA PHE A 167 9.36 9.51 8.96
C PHE A 167 9.11 8.73 10.25
N ILE A 168 10.13 8.05 10.79
CA ILE A 168 10.03 7.32 12.06
C ILE A 168 9.58 8.27 13.18
N ARG A 169 10.28 9.40 13.36
CA ARG A 169 9.93 10.38 14.41
C ARG A 169 8.58 11.04 14.18
N TRP A 170 8.27 11.33 12.94
CA TRP A 170 7.01 11.98 12.56
C TRP A 170 5.80 11.09 12.83
N ALA A 171 5.89 9.83 12.44
CA ALA A 171 4.85 8.84 12.72
C ALA A 171 4.69 8.61 14.23
N ALA A 172 5.80 8.47 14.99
CA ALA A 172 5.76 8.31 16.44
C ALA A 172 5.11 9.50 17.16
N ALA A 173 5.31 10.73 16.65
CA ALA A 173 4.77 11.96 17.23
C ALA A 173 3.37 12.32 16.67
N ARG A 174 2.85 11.55 15.74
CA ARG A 174 1.59 11.84 15.06
C ARG A 174 0.43 11.86 16.08
N ARG A 175 -0.40 12.89 15.98
CA ARG A 175 -1.64 12.95 16.76
C ARG A 175 -2.57 11.80 16.36
N GLY A 176 -2.89 10.93 17.32
CA GLY A 176 -3.69 9.72 17.09
C GLY A 176 -5.19 9.89 17.32
N THR A 177 -5.63 10.97 18.02
CA THR A 177 -7.03 11.21 18.39
C THR A 177 -7.47 12.62 18.07
N PHE A 178 -8.73 12.79 17.69
CA PHE A 178 -9.32 14.06 17.30
C PHE A 178 -10.73 14.19 17.91
N PRO A 179 -11.15 15.38 18.36
CA PRO A 179 -12.50 15.57 18.92
C PRO A 179 -13.57 15.33 17.86
N ASP A 180 -13.31 15.69 16.61
CA ASP A 180 -14.24 15.59 15.48
C ASP A 180 -13.52 15.59 14.13
N ARG A 181 -14.31 15.46 13.06
CA ARG A 181 -13.84 15.47 11.67
C ARG A 181 -13.17 16.80 11.27
N GLN A 182 -13.65 17.93 11.82
CA GLN A 182 -13.06 19.24 11.49
C GLN A 182 -11.62 19.36 12.04
N ALA A 183 -11.40 18.89 13.27
CA ALA A 183 -10.06 18.85 13.86
C ALA A 183 -9.11 17.91 13.11
N LEU A 184 -9.60 16.75 12.64
CA LEU A 184 -8.82 15.86 11.77
C LEU A 184 -8.46 16.57 10.47
N ARG A 185 -9.43 17.20 9.79
CA ARG A 185 -9.18 17.94 8.53
C ARG A 185 -8.16 19.06 8.72
N ALA A 186 -8.27 19.83 9.79
CA ALA A 186 -7.36 20.91 10.10
C ALA A 186 -5.92 20.40 10.36
N GLU A 187 -5.77 19.17 10.85
CA GLU A 187 -4.45 18.54 11.00
C GLU A 187 -3.87 18.12 9.64
N MET A 188 -4.68 17.51 8.78
CA MET A 188 -4.25 17.11 7.44
C MET A 188 -3.86 18.32 6.58
N ASP A 189 -4.59 19.43 6.69
CA ASP A 189 -4.30 20.66 5.95
C ASP A 189 -2.96 21.33 6.32
N LYS A 190 -2.32 20.94 7.43
CA LYS A 190 -0.97 21.40 7.77
C LYS A 190 0.12 20.69 6.96
N ILE A 191 -0.18 19.53 6.39
CA ILE A 191 0.77 18.65 5.74
C ILE A 191 0.68 18.86 4.22
N ILE A 192 1.79 19.27 3.59
CA ILE A 192 1.80 19.65 2.18
C ILE A 192 1.35 18.51 1.25
N THR A 193 1.72 17.28 1.54
CA THR A 193 1.34 16.11 0.72
C THR A 193 -0.15 15.83 0.80
N TYR A 194 -0.79 15.98 1.97
CA TYR A 194 -2.24 15.80 2.11
C TYR A 194 -3.05 16.90 1.42
N ARG A 195 -2.52 18.13 1.34
CA ARG A 195 -3.19 19.21 0.60
C ARG A 195 -3.25 18.98 -0.91
N ARG A 196 -2.48 18.03 -1.41
CA ARG A 196 -2.45 17.67 -2.83
C ARG A 196 -3.43 16.55 -3.19
N PHE A 197 -4.09 15.94 -2.20
CA PHE A 197 -5.09 14.90 -2.47
C PHE A 197 -6.21 15.44 -3.38
N ALA A 198 -6.63 14.63 -4.35
CA ALA A 198 -7.88 14.86 -5.04
C ALA A 198 -9.03 14.94 -4.02
N PRO A 199 -10.03 15.81 -4.21
CA PRO A 199 -11.09 16.04 -3.21
C PRO A 199 -11.76 14.75 -2.73
N GLU A 200 -12.10 13.85 -3.64
CA GLU A 200 -12.73 12.56 -3.32
C GLU A 200 -11.80 11.61 -2.55
N MET A 201 -10.50 11.66 -2.80
CA MET A 201 -9.52 10.87 -2.06
C MET A 201 -9.32 11.40 -0.64
N MET A 202 -9.39 12.72 -0.46
CA MET A 202 -9.39 13.32 0.87
C MET A 202 -10.65 12.92 1.67
N GLU A 203 -11.83 12.95 1.05
CA GLU A 203 -13.06 12.51 1.72
C GLU A 203 -13.00 11.02 2.08
N ALA A 204 -12.51 10.16 1.17
CA ALA A 204 -12.31 8.73 1.45
C ALA A 204 -11.31 8.51 2.61
N TYR A 205 -10.23 9.28 2.68
CA TYR A 205 -9.31 9.25 3.80
C TYR A 205 -9.97 9.67 5.11
N MET A 206 -10.70 10.79 5.10
CA MET A 206 -11.40 11.33 6.27
C MET A 206 -12.45 10.36 6.84
N ASP A 207 -13.04 9.50 5.98
CA ASP A 207 -14.03 8.50 6.39
C ASP A 207 -13.36 7.20 6.87
N ALA A 208 -12.31 6.76 6.21
CA ALA A 208 -11.74 5.43 6.40
C ALA A 208 -10.57 5.38 7.37
N ALA A 209 -9.77 6.46 7.49
CA ALA A 209 -8.57 6.46 8.32
C ALA A 209 -8.83 6.47 9.83
N VAL A 210 -10.08 6.69 10.24
CA VAL A 210 -10.47 6.83 11.65
C VAL A 210 -11.57 5.86 12.06
N GLU A 211 -11.67 5.63 13.35
CA GLU A 211 -12.76 4.92 14.04
C GLU A 211 -13.23 5.73 15.25
N ALA A 212 -14.31 5.29 15.90
CA ALA A 212 -14.76 5.91 17.15
C ALA A 212 -13.65 5.84 18.21
N GLY A 213 -13.24 6.97 18.71
CA GLY A 213 -12.27 7.08 19.78
C GLY A 213 -12.89 6.82 21.18
N PRO A 214 -12.06 6.61 22.22
CA PRO A 214 -12.51 6.24 23.56
C PRO A 214 -13.38 7.32 24.21
N ASP A 215 -13.18 8.59 23.87
CA ASP A 215 -13.88 9.75 24.47
C ASP A 215 -15.01 10.29 23.57
N GLY A 216 -15.52 9.47 22.64
CA GLY A 216 -16.58 9.87 21.71
C GLY A 216 -16.10 10.69 20.51
N GLY A 217 -14.79 10.95 20.40
CA GLY A 217 -14.15 11.56 19.23
C GLY A 217 -13.74 10.51 18.19
N LEU A 218 -12.69 10.81 17.46
CA LEU A 218 -12.11 9.97 16.42
C LEU A 218 -10.71 9.50 16.83
N ALA A 219 -10.34 8.25 16.48
CA ALA A 219 -9.00 7.70 16.63
C ALA A 219 -8.50 7.16 15.28
N LEU A 220 -7.20 7.31 15.01
CA LEU A 220 -6.60 6.73 13.80
C LEU A 220 -6.64 5.21 13.84
N ARG A 221 -7.03 4.58 12.73
CA ARG A 221 -7.03 3.12 12.55
C ARG A 221 -5.63 2.51 12.35
N CYS A 222 -4.62 3.34 12.11
CA CYS A 222 -3.22 2.98 12.23
C CYS A 222 -2.59 3.86 13.31
N PRO A 223 -2.33 3.34 14.52
CA PRO A 223 -1.66 4.08 15.57
C PRO A 223 -0.25 4.51 15.14
N GLY A 224 0.16 5.73 15.50
CA GLY A 224 1.46 6.27 15.11
C GLY A 224 2.65 5.41 15.55
N VAL A 225 2.53 4.66 16.65
CA VAL A 225 3.55 3.71 17.12
C VAL A 225 3.75 2.55 16.14
N ILE A 226 2.68 2.06 15.54
CA ILE A 226 2.73 1.00 14.51
C ILE A 226 3.33 1.57 13.21
N GLU A 227 2.81 2.71 12.75
CA GLU A 227 3.31 3.40 11.55
C GLU A 227 4.83 3.66 11.67
N SER A 228 5.30 4.10 12.82
CA SER A 228 6.71 4.34 13.14
C SER A 228 7.55 3.06 13.13
N ALA A 229 7.04 1.96 13.70
CA ALA A 229 7.73 0.67 13.73
C ALA A 229 7.93 0.12 12.31
N ILE A 230 6.93 0.25 11.44
CA ILE A 230 7.03 -0.15 10.04
C ILE A 230 8.11 0.67 9.32
N TYR A 231 8.13 2.00 9.47
CA TYR A 231 9.20 2.83 8.90
C TYR A 231 10.58 2.46 9.42
N GLY A 232 10.69 2.03 10.68
CA GLY A 232 11.95 1.58 11.28
C GLY A 232 12.48 0.28 10.69
N ASN A 233 11.60 -0.61 10.26
CA ASN A 233 11.95 -1.91 9.70
C ASN A 233 12.33 -1.86 8.20
N CYS A 234 11.80 -0.90 7.43
CA CYS A 234 12.03 -0.81 5.98
C CYS A 234 13.51 -0.68 5.56
N PRO A 235 14.34 0.22 6.16
CA PRO A 235 15.70 0.50 5.70
C PRO A 235 16.67 -0.69 5.76
N TYR A 236 16.39 -1.67 6.61
CA TYR A 236 17.28 -2.79 6.92
C TYR A 236 16.71 -4.14 6.47
N SER A 237 15.73 -4.13 5.60
CA SER A 237 15.00 -5.34 5.21
C SER A 237 15.75 -6.25 4.22
N GLY A 238 16.82 -5.77 3.56
CA GLY A 238 17.57 -6.55 2.55
C GLY A 238 16.78 -6.90 1.30
N ILE A 239 15.67 -6.17 1.05
CA ILE A 239 14.73 -6.51 -0.04
C ILE A 239 15.29 -6.20 -1.42
N PHE A 240 16.24 -5.28 -1.53
CA PHE A 240 16.80 -4.88 -2.83
C PHE A 240 17.41 -6.07 -3.57
N GLU A 241 18.22 -6.88 -2.90
CA GLU A 241 18.86 -8.05 -3.49
C GLU A 241 17.83 -9.09 -3.95
N GLN A 242 16.70 -9.17 -3.26
CA GLN A 242 15.62 -10.10 -3.58
C GLN A 242 14.82 -9.69 -4.82
N THR A 243 14.88 -8.41 -5.23
CA THR A 243 14.21 -7.97 -6.47
C THR A 243 14.71 -8.72 -7.70
N ALA A 244 15.94 -9.24 -7.70
CA ALA A 244 16.51 -10.06 -8.79
C ALA A 244 15.77 -11.40 -8.99
N ALA A 245 15.11 -11.91 -7.96
CA ALA A 245 14.32 -13.15 -8.04
C ALA A 245 12.91 -12.93 -8.60
N VAL A 246 12.45 -11.69 -8.67
CA VAL A 246 11.10 -11.38 -9.19
C VAL A 246 11.10 -11.51 -10.72
N THR A 247 10.30 -12.44 -11.22
CA THR A 247 10.18 -12.74 -12.66
C THR A 247 8.92 -12.17 -13.29
N THR A 248 7.93 -11.77 -12.49
CA THR A 248 6.70 -11.14 -12.96
C THR A 248 6.98 -9.81 -13.64
N ARG A 249 6.29 -9.56 -14.76
CA ARG A 249 6.33 -8.26 -15.44
C ARG A 249 5.89 -7.15 -14.50
N ALA A 250 6.76 -6.15 -14.29
CA ALA A 250 6.52 -5.07 -13.34
C ALA A 250 6.65 -3.68 -13.97
N ARG A 251 5.76 -2.77 -13.56
CA ARG A 251 5.94 -1.32 -13.76
C ARG A 251 6.06 -0.64 -12.40
N ILE A 252 7.13 0.11 -12.22
CA ILE A 252 7.44 0.83 -10.99
C ILE A 252 7.33 2.32 -11.25
N TYR A 253 6.42 2.98 -10.53
CA TYR A 253 6.18 4.41 -10.70
C TYR A 253 6.90 5.22 -9.62
N ALA A 254 7.69 6.19 -10.04
CA ALA A 254 8.41 7.13 -9.19
C ALA A 254 7.68 8.48 -9.08
N THR A 255 7.93 9.19 -8.01
CA THR A 255 7.60 10.61 -7.81
C THR A 255 8.15 11.49 -8.93
N ASP A 256 7.39 12.50 -9.36
CA ASP A 256 7.90 13.57 -10.23
C ASP A 256 8.70 14.59 -9.41
N GLN A 257 10.01 14.46 -9.49
CA GLN A 257 10.95 15.29 -8.73
C GLN A 257 10.96 16.78 -9.14
N SER A 258 10.36 17.13 -10.27
CA SER A 258 10.23 18.52 -10.71
C SER A 258 9.15 19.30 -9.94
N VAL A 259 8.21 18.60 -9.29
CA VAL A 259 7.05 19.21 -8.60
C VAL A 259 7.46 19.98 -7.35
N LEU A 260 8.25 19.34 -6.49
CA LEU A 260 8.81 19.93 -5.26
C LEU A 260 10.23 19.39 -5.08
N PRO A 261 11.24 20.00 -5.72
CA PRO A 261 12.61 19.47 -5.76
C PRO A 261 13.24 19.20 -4.38
N ASP A 262 12.82 19.93 -3.36
CA ASP A 262 13.33 19.78 -1.99
C ASP A 262 12.51 18.83 -1.12
N LEU A 263 11.43 18.25 -1.65
CA LEU A 263 10.52 17.34 -0.93
C LEU A 263 10.44 15.99 -1.63
N HIS A 264 11.54 15.26 -1.68
CA HIS A 264 11.56 13.89 -2.18
C HIS A 264 11.34 12.91 -1.04
N SER A 265 10.41 11.98 -1.22
CA SER A 265 10.29 10.84 -0.30
C SER A 265 11.37 9.79 -0.54
N TRP A 266 11.99 9.80 -1.73
CA TRP A 266 12.93 8.79 -2.17
C TRP A 266 14.11 9.36 -2.95
N ALA A 267 15.23 8.59 -2.96
CA ALA A 267 16.38 8.92 -3.78
C ALA A 267 16.03 8.93 -5.28
N PRO A 268 16.53 9.90 -6.05
CA PRO A 268 16.15 10.09 -7.45
C PRO A 268 16.27 8.87 -8.35
N GLY A 269 17.28 8.04 -8.17
CA GLY A 269 17.54 6.86 -9.00
C GLY A 269 17.02 5.54 -8.44
N ALA A 270 16.42 5.54 -7.23
CA ALA A 270 16.08 4.31 -6.53
C ALA A 270 15.10 3.42 -7.31
N MET A 271 14.03 3.99 -7.87
CA MET A 271 13.04 3.19 -8.63
C MET A 271 13.64 2.62 -9.92
N ALA A 272 14.49 3.37 -10.60
CA ALA A 272 15.22 2.89 -11.78
C ALA A 272 16.19 1.77 -11.42
N SER A 273 16.88 1.86 -10.28
CA SER A 273 17.79 0.82 -9.80
C SER A 273 17.05 -0.46 -9.43
N ILE A 274 15.88 -0.36 -8.80
CA ILE A 274 15.02 -1.50 -8.49
C ILE A 274 14.58 -2.19 -9.79
N ALA A 275 14.06 -1.42 -10.75
CA ALA A 275 13.62 -1.96 -12.04
C ALA A 275 14.76 -2.62 -12.81
N ALA A 276 15.96 -2.04 -12.79
CA ALA A 276 17.13 -2.61 -13.46
C ALA A 276 17.59 -3.94 -12.85
N ASN A 277 17.27 -4.20 -11.58
CA ASN A 277 17.61 -5.46 -10.90
C ASN A 277 16.59 -6.58 -11.14
N MET A 278 15.35 -6.23 -11.52
CA MET A 278 14.29 -7.20 -11.83
C MET A 278 14.37 -7.70 -13.27
N ALA A 279 13.92 -8.95 -13.51
CA ALA A 279 14.03 -9.60 -14.83
C ALA A 279 13.19 -8.91 -15.92
N GLN A 280 11.99 -8.42 -15.59
CA GLN A 280 11.00 -7.87 -16.53
C GLN A 280 10.33 -6.62 -15.96
N ALA A 281 11.13 -5.58 -15.61
CA ALA A 281 10.59 -4.38 -15.00
C ALA A 281 11.01 -3.11 -15.75
N GLU A 282 10.16 -2.10 -15.69
CA GLU A 282 10.46 -0.73 -16.13
C GLU A 282 10.08 0.27 -15.05
N ALA A 283 10.92 1.29 -14.88
CA ALA A 283 10.61 2.43 -14.03
C ALA A 283 10.03 3.57 -14.88
N ARG A 284 8.96 4.18 -14.39
CA ARG A 284 8.29 5.34 -14.99
C ARG A 284 8.10 6.43 -13.95
N THR A 285 8.05 7.68 -14.34
CA THR A 285 7.64 8.79 -13.48
C THR A 285 6.14 8.99 -13.58
N MET A 286 5.46 9.22 -12.43
CA MET A 286 4.06 9.67 -12.43
C MET A 286 4.06 11.20 -12.55
N PRO A 287 3.69 11.76 -13.74
CA PRO A 287 3.82 13.19 -13.97
C PRO A 287 3.01 14.03 -12.99
N GLY A 288 3.60 15.07 -12.45
CA GLY A 288 2.93 16.02 -11.56
C GLY A 288 2.66 15.51 -10.15
N CYS A 289 3.01 14.27 -9.81
CA CYS A 289 2.69 13.65 -8.52
C CYS A 289 3.91 13.46 -7.62
N LEU A 290 3.68 13.53 -6.31
CA LEU A 290 4.63 13.17 -5.25
C LEU A 290 4.39 11.73 -4.78
N HIS A 291 4.95 11.36 -3.61
CA HIS A 291 4.83 10.00 -3.04
C HIS A 291 3.38 9.51 -2.93
N LEU A 292 2.47 10.38 -2.52
CA LEU A 292 1.05 10.03 -2.38
C LEU A 292 0.29 10.13 -3.72
N MET A 293 0.95 9.71 -4.81
CA MET A 293 0.46 9.83 -6.19
C MET A 293 -0.92 9.24 -6.43
N VAL A 294 -1.25 8.12 -5.76
CA VAL A 294 -2.58 7.49 -5.88
C VAL A 294 -3.67 8.37 -5.28
N GLN A 295 -3.34 9.15 -4.25
CA GLN A 295 -4.25 10.14 -3.66
C GLN A 295 -4.27 11.46 -4.43
N GLU A 296 -3.18 11.81 -5.11
CA GLU A 296 -3.05 13.06 -5.86
C GLU A 296 -3.75 12.98 -7.22
N ASP A 297 -3.55 11.86 -7.94
CA ASP A 297 -4.18 11.61 -9.25
C ASP A 297 -4.63 10.14 -9.37
N PRO A 298 -5.79 9.81 -8.78
CA PRO A 298 -6.31 8.44 -8.79
C PRO A 298 -6.63 7.93 -10.19
N ASP A 299 -7.04 8.81 -11.12
CA ASP A 299 -7.41 8.43 -12.49
C ASP A 299 -6.18 8.06 -13.31
N ALA A 300 -5.10 8.85 -13.25
CA ALA A 300 -3.84 8.54 -13.92
C ALA A 300 -3.21 7.26 -13.36
N CYS A 301 -3.26 7.06 -12.04
CA CYS A 301 -2.78 5.83 -11.40
C CYS A 301 -3.64 4.61 -11.80
N ALA A 302 -4.96 4.74 -11.90
CA ALA A 302 -5.83 3.66 -12.37
C ALA A 302 -5.54 3.31 -13.83
N ALA A 303 -5.38 4.31 -14.71
CA ALA A 303 -4.98 4.09 -16.10
C ALA A 303 -3.63 3.36 -16.20
N ALA A 304 -2.66 3.70 -15.34
CA ALA A 304 -1.36 3.03 -15.27
C ALA A 304 -1.47 1.54 -14.90
N VAL A 305 -2.36 1.18 -13.96
CA VAL A 305 -2.64 -0.22 -13.59
C VAL A 305 -3.28 -0.96 -14.77
N ILE A 306 -4.30 -0.37 -15.40
CA ILE A 306 -5.02 -0.97 -16.52
C ILE A 306 -4.07 -1.22 -17.71
N ASP A 307 -3.26 -0.22 -18.07
CA ASP A 307 -2.29 -0.33 -19.18
C ASP A 307 -1.22 -1.40 -18.89
N ASN A 308 -0.74 -1.53 -17.65
CA ASN A 308 0.21 -2.59 -17.31
C ASN A 308 -0.45 -3.97 -17.31
N ALA A 309 -1.67 -4.11 -16.84
CA ALA A 309 -2.32 -5.40 -16.70
C ALA A 309 -2.90 -5.93 -18.03
N LEU A 310 -3.48 -5.06 -18.85
CA LEU A 310 -4.30 -5.44 -20.01
C LEU A 310 -3.69 -5.01 -21.36
N GLY A 311 -2.67 -4.13 -21.35
CA GLY A 311 -1.91 -3.70 -22.55
C GLY A 311 -0.69 -4.59 -22.74
#